data_2400313c669805b3a757a762dec20856
#
_entry.id   2400313c669805b3a757a762dec20856
#
_cell.length_a   1.000
_cell.length_b   1.000
_cell.length_c   1.000
_cell.angle_alpha   90.00
_cell.angle_beta   90.00
_cell.angle_gamma   90.00
#
_symmetry.space_group_name_H-M   'P 1'
#
loop_
_entity.id
_entity.type
_entity.pdbx_description
1 polymer ?
#
loop_
_entity_poly.entity_id
_entity_poly.type
_entity_poly.pdbx_seq_one_letter_code
_entity_poly.pdbx_strand_id
1 'polypeptide(L)'
;RLHGKFHTEVLRAEQRPDLRTTYRKGMDDLVEEYSAFGARNDAGRTVGQDVGADVTVCGIASEYCVRESVLDLLEAGRHVTVLVDALGWVDRKKHEENLEDLENRGAVLRWIGANRV
;
A
#
# COMPACT_ATOMS: atom_id res chain seq x y z
N ARG A 1 4.28 11.98 1.43
CA ARG A 1 5.49 12.56 0.88
C ARG A 1 6.71 11.92 1.53
N LEU A 2 7.69 11.59 0.74
CA LEU A 2 8.91 10.99 1.25
C LEU A 2 9.79 12.04 1.90
N HIS A 3 10.47 11.62 2.97
CA HIS A 3 11.48 12.45 3.60
C HIS A 3 12.64 12.65 2.62
N GLY A 4 13.13 13.89 2.45
CA GLY A 4 14.13 14.19 1.44
C GLY A 4 15.41 13.39 1.57
N LYS A 5 15.89 13.19 2.81
CA LYS A 5 17.10 12.41 3.03
C LYS A 5 16.93 10.96 2.61
N PHE A 6 15.81 10.35 2.96
CA PHE A 6 15.50 8.99 2.53
C PHE A 6 15.49 8.92 1.01
N HIS A 7 14.81 9.89 0.39
CA HIS A 7 14.65 9.91 -1.06
C HIS A 7 15.99 9.99 -1.78
N THR A 8 16.92 10.81 -1.29
CA THR A 8 18.16 11.10 -2.00
C THR A 8 19.31 10.15 -1.67
N GLU A 9 19.30 9.54 -0.49
CA GLU A 9 20.44 8.75 -0.03
C GLU A 9 20.20 7.25 -0.07
N VAL A 10 18.96 6.80 0.00
CA VAL A 10 18.64 5.38 0.10
C VAL A 10 18.27 4.78 -1.24
N LEU A 11 17.48 5.50 -2.05
CA LEU A 11 16.95 4.96 -3.29
C LEU A 11 17.86 5.26 -4.47
N ARG A 12 18.03 4.27 -5.35
CA ARG A 12 18.66 4.50 -6.63
C ARG A 12 17.72 5.28 -7.54
N ALA A 13 18.25 5.89 -8.62
CA ALA A 13 17.47 6.74 -9.49
C ALA A 13 16.19 6.04 -10.00
N GLU A 14 16.32 4.79 -10.41
CA GLU A 14 15.18 4.05 -10.95
C GLU A 14 14.18 3.64 -9.88
N GLN A 15 14.52 3.75 -8.61
CA GLN A 15 13.64 3.41 -7.49
C GLN A 15 12.95 4.62 -6.88
N ARG A 16 13.36 5.82 -7.29
CA ARG A 16 12.78 7.05 -6.72
C ARG A 16 11.42 7.32 -7.33
N PRO A 17 10.46 7.81 -6.54
CA PRO A 17 9.16 8.19 -7.08
C PRO A 17 9.31 9.28 -8.14
N ASP A 18 8.53 9.17 -9.19
CA ASP A 18 8.42 10.21 -10.20
C ASP A 18 6.95 10.32 -10.64
N LEU A 19 6.67 11.15 -11.63
CA LEU A 19 5.29 11.39 -12.05
C LEU A 19 4.62 10.15 -12.64
N ARG A 20 5.39 9.20 -13.15
CA ARG A 20 4.82 7.96 -13.69
C ARG A 20 4.52 6.94 -12.60
N THR A 21 5.29 6.96 -11.51
CA THR A 21 5.16 6.00 -10.42
C THR A 21 4.50 6.59 -9.18
N THR A 22 4.07 7.85 -9.25
CA THR A 22 3.36 8.51 -8.17
C THR A 22 1.88 8.62 -8.56
N TYR A 23 1.02 8.07 -7.73
CA TYR A 23 -0.42 8.04 -7.95
C TYR A 23 -1.10 8.80 -6.85
N ARG A 24 -2.11 9.60 -7.20
CA ARG A 24 -2.84 10.43 -6.24
C ARG A 24 -4.28 9.97 -6.15
N LYS A 25 -4.79 9.95 -4.94
CA LYS A 25 -6.19 9.64 -4.69
C LYS A 25 -6.86 10.83 -4.02
N GLY A 26 -8.20 10.75 -3.94
CA GLY A 26 -8.96 11.82 -3.31
C GLY A 26 -8.98 13.09 -4.14
N MET A 27 -8.81 12.99 -5.45
CA MET A 27 -8.79 14.13 -6.34
C MET A 27 -10.18 14.67 -6.66
N ASP A 28 -11.21 13.86 -6.42
CA ASP A 28 -12.60 14.27 -6.65
C ASP A 28 -13.24 14.54 -5.28
N ASP A 29 -13.60 15.79 -5.04
CA ASP A 29 -14.20 16.20 -3.77
C ASP A 29 -15.53 15.51 -3.48
N LEU A 30 -16.18 14.98 -4.49
CA LEU A 30 -17.46 14.30 -4.35
C LEU A 30 -17.32 12.83 -4.04
N VAL A 31 -16.09 12.30 -4.10
CA VAL A 31 -15.83 10.88 -3.89
C VAL A 31 -14.75 10.71 -2.82
N GLU A 32 -15.09 9.99 -1.76
CA GLU A 32 -14.13 9.67 -0.71
C GLU A 32 -13.46 8.34 -1.04
N GLU A 33 -12.13 8.35 -1.13
CA GLU A 33 -11.36 7.17 -1.47
C GLU A 33 -10.39 6.81 -0.35
N TYR A 34 -10.62 5.67 0.30
CA TYR A 34 -9.63 5.13 1.22
C TYR A 34 -8.62 4.26 0.48
N SER A 35 -9.09 3.47 -0.49
CA SER A 35 -8.22 2.59 -1.25
C SER A 35 -7.37 3.36 -2.25
N ALA A 36 -6.11 2.91 -2.40
CA ALA A 36 -5.22 3.47 -3.42
C ALA A 36 -5.40 2.81 -4.78
N PHE A 37 -6.25 1.77 -4.87
CA PHE A 37 -6.40 0.99 -6.11
C PHE A 37 -6.80 1.86 -7.29
N GLY A 38 -7.65 2.83 -7.05
CA GLY A 38 -8.11 3.77 -8.10
C GLY A 38 -7.31 5.05 -8.20
N ALA A 39 -6.23 5.20 -7.41
CA ALA A 39 -5.39 6.40 -7.48
C ALA A 39 -4.76 6.51 -8.86
N ARG A 40 -4.60 7.73 -9.36
CA ARG A 40 -4.15 7.97 -10.72
C ARG A 40 -2.82 8.73 -10.76
N ASN A 41 -2.00 8.38 -11.76
CA ASN A 41 -0.78 9.12 -12.05
C ASN A 41 -1.09 10.25 -13.04
N ASP A 42 -0.05 10.98 -13.45
CA ASP A 42 -0.22 12.10 -14.38
C ASP A 42 -0.72 11.68 -15.76
N ALA A 43 -0.52 10.41 -16.13
CA ALA A 43 -1.02 9.88 -17.40
C ALA A 43 -2.46 9.38 -17.30
N GLY A 44 -3.10 9.52 -16.12
CA GLY A 44 -4.47 9.07 -15.91
C GLY A 44 -4.62 7.59 -15.65
N ARG A 45 -3.51 6.87 -15.49
CA ARG A 45 -3.55 5.44 -15.22
C ARG A 45 -3.72 5.19 -13.73
N THR A 46 -4.41 4.12 -13.38
CA THR A 46 -4.65 3.77 -11.98
C THR A 46 -3.61 2.77 -11.47
N VAL A 47 -3.46 2.74 -10.16
CA VAL A 47 -2.62 1.72 -9.50
C VAL A 47 -3.09 0.33 -9.92
N GLY A 48 -4.40 0.09 -9.90
CA GLY A 48 -4.94 -1.21 -10.24
C GLY A 48 -4.61 -1.65 -11.66
N GLN A 49 -4.44 -0.71 -12.59
CA GLN A 49 -4.05 -1.02 -13.96
C GLN A 49 -2.57 -1.36 -14.10
N ASP A 50 -1.74 -0.72 -13.27
CA ASP A 50 -0.29 -0.76 -13.48
C ASP A 50 0.43 -1.77 -12.59
N VAL A 51 -0.17 -2.23 -11.48
CA VAL A 51 0.50 -3.19 -10.61
C VAL A 51 0.57 -4.57 -11.28
N GLY A 52 1.62 -5.30 -10.94
CA GLY A 52 1.80 -6.65 -11.44
C GLY A 52 0.96 -7.67 -10.68
N ALA A 53 1.22 -8.95 -10.95
CA ALA A 53 0.50 -10.05 -10.31
C ALA A 53 0.84 -10.16 -8.82
N ASP A 54 2.08 -9.84 -8.45
CA ASP A 54 2.55 -9.91 -7.07
C ASP A 54 2.77 -8.50 -6.57
N VAL A 55 2.09 -8.13 -5.49
CA VAL A 55 2.13 -6.77 -4.95
C VAL A 55 2.53 -6.81 -3.49
N THR A 56 3.51 -5.99 -3.11
CA THR A 56 3.90 -5.83 -1.72
C THR A 56 3.40 -4.47 -1.25
N VAL A 57 2.75 -4.45 -0.10
CA VAL A 57 2.07 -3.26 0.41
C VAL A 57 2.64 -2.85 1.77
N CYS A 58 2.86 -1.56 1.94
CA CYS A 58 3.21 -0.96 3.23
C CYS A 58 2.58 0.42 3.29
N GLY A 59 2.73 1.10 4.41
CA GLY A 59 2.24 2.48 4.56
C GLY A 59 1.27 2.67 5.71
N ILE A 60 0.41 3.67 5.62
CA ILE A 60 -0.58 4.02 6.65
C ILE A 60 -1.92 4.37 5.99
N ALA A 61 -3.00 4.16 6.68
CA ALA A 61 -3.10 3.46 7.96
C ALA A 61 -3.52 2.03 7.70
N SER A 62 -2.92 1.11 8.46
CA SER A 62 -3.14 -0.33 8.30
C SER A 62 -4.62 -0.71 8.23
N GLU A 63 -5.39 -0.22 9.19
CA GLU A 63 -6.81 -0.61 9.32
C GLU A 63 -7.76 0.24 8.47
N TYR A 64 -7.23 1.15 7.67
CA TYR A 64 -8.03 2.02 6.80
C TYR A 64 -7.55 1.94 5.36
N CYS A 65 -6.71 2.90 4.92
CA CYS A 65 -6.30 2.97 3.52
C CYS A 65 -5.56 1.73 3.05
N VAL A 66 -4.67 1.19 3.88
CA VAL A 66 -3.93 -0.02 3.52
C VAL A 66 -4.90 -1.20 3.38
N ARG A 67 -5.80 -1.36 4.35
CA ARG A 67 -6.78 -2.43 4.32
C ARG A 67 -7.61 -2.40 3.04
N GLU A 68 -8.16 -1.23 2.71
CA GLU A 68 -9.01 -1.12 1.53
C GLU A 68 -8.24 -1.39 0.24
N SER A 69 -6.99 -0.94 0.19
CA SER A 69 -6.13 -1.21 -0.97
C SER A 69 -5.84 -2.70 -1.12
N VAL A 70 -5.55 -3.38 0.00
CA VAL A 70 -5.28 -4.82 -0.03
C VAL A 70 -6.51 -5.59 -0.48
N LEU A 71 -7.68 -5.23 0.04
CA LEU A 71 -8.92 -5.90 -0.33
C LEU A 71 -9.21 -5.76 -1.83
N ASP A 72 -9.01 -4.56 -2.37
CA ASP A 72 -9.21 -4.33 -3.80
C ASP A 72 -8.23 -5.14 -4.65
N LEU A 73 -6.96 -5.22 -4.21
CA LEU A 73 -5.96 -6.00 -4.93
C LEU A 73 -6.27 -7.50 -4.89
N LEU A 74 -6.70 -8.00 -3.73
CA LEU A 74 -7.09 -9.40 -3.61
C LEU A 74 -8.29 -9.71 -4.49
N GLU A 75 -9.28 -8.83 -4.52
CA GLU A 75 -10.44 -9.01 -5.36
C GLU A 75 -10.08 -9.02 -6.85
N ALA A 76 -9.04 -8.26 -7.20
CA ALA A 76 -8.54 -8.24 -8.58
C ALA A 76 -7.66 -9.44 -8.91
N GLY A 77 -7.53 -10.40 -8.00
CA GLY A 77 -6.76 -11.62 -8.25
C GLY A 77 -5.26 -11.48 -8.07
N ARG A 78 -4.81 -10.42 -7.39
CA ARG A 78 -3.39 -10.21 -7.16
C ARG A 78 -2.92 -10.99 -5.93
N HIS A 79 -1.65 -11.37 -5.95
CA HIS A 79 -1.00 -11.97 -4.78
C HIS A 79 -0.44 -10.83 -3.95
N VAL A 80 -0.95 -10.65 -2.75
CA VAL A 80 -0.61 -9.49 -1.92
C VAL A 80 0.20 -9.92 -0.70
N THR A 81 1.35 -9.28 -0.54
CA THR A 81 2.18 -9.40 0.66
C THR A 81 2.12 -8.09 1.42
N VAL A 82 1.86 -8.16 2.71
CA VAL A 82 1.79 -6.99 3.59
C VAL A 82 3.02 -6.98 4.47
N LEU A 83 3.79 -5.89 4.41
CA LEU A 83 4.98 -5.72 5.28
C LEU A 83 4.53 -5.13 6.60
N VAL A 84 4.38 -6.00 7.60
CA VAL A 84 3.72 -5.65 8.86
C VAL A 84 4.46 -4.56 9.64
N ASP A 85 5.78 -4.67 9.72
CA ASP A 85 6.57 -3.69 10.47
C ASP A 85 6.85 -2.41 9.68
N ALA A 86 6.30 -2.30 8.49
CA ALA A 86 6.32 -1.05 7.71
C ALA A 86 4.93 -0.43 7.61
N LEU A 87 4.01 -0.82 8.50
CA LEU A 87 2.66 -0.25 8.56
C LEU A 87 2.55 0.71 9.73
N GLY A 88 1.91 1.86 9.51
CA GLY A 88 1.44 2.70 10.58
C GLY A 88 -0.03 2.39 10.87
N TRP A 89 -0.48 2.63 12.08
CA TRP A 89 -1.87 2.36 12.45
C TRP A 89 -2.38 3.46 13.38
N VAL A 90 -3.70 3.55 13.45
CA VAL A 90 -4.37 4.54 14.30
C VAL A 90 -4.78 3.90 15.63
N ASP A 91 -5.38 2.71 15.54
CA ASP A 91 -5.85 1.97 16.71
C ASP A 91 -5.19 0.59 16.68
N ARG A 92 -4.38 0.30 17.70
CA ARG A 92 -3.59 -0.93 17.73
C ARG A 92 -4.45 -2.18 17.67
N LYS A 93 -5.54 -2.19 18.43
CA LYS A 93 -6.40 -3.38 18.45
C LYS A 93 -7.05 -3.62 17.11
N LYS A 94 -7.53 -2.56 16.48
CA LYS A 94 -8.11 -2.67 15.14
C LYS A 94 -7.08 -3.08 14.11
N HIS A 95 -5.85 -2.60 14.26
CA HIS A 95 -4.75 -2.99 13.40
C HIS A 95 -4.48 -4.49 13.50
N GLU A 96 -4.41 -5.03 14.72
CA GLU A 96 -4.15 -6.44 14.92
C GLU A 96 -5.29 -7.31 14.37
N GLU A 97 -6.53 -6.90 14.59
CA GLU A 97 -7.68 -7.59 14.04
C GLU A 97 -7.67 -7.53 12.51
N ASN A 98 -7.26 -6.40 11.96
CA ASN A 98 -7.16 -6.25 10.52
C ASN A 98 -6.13 -7.20 9.91
N LEU A 99 -4.96 -7.32 10.54
CA LEU A 99 -3.93 -8.24 10.04
C LEU A 99 -4.44 -9.67 9.98
N GLU A 100 -5.13 -10.10 11.02
CA GLU A 100 -5.71 -11.44 11.05
C GLU A 100 -6.75 -11.63 9.94
N ASP A 101 -7.61 -10.64 9.77
CA ASP A 101 -8.63 -10.69 8.73
C ASP A 101 -8.03 -10.72 7.33
N LEU A 102 -7.02 -9.90 7.08
CA LEU A 102 -6.36 -9.88 5.76
C LEU A 102 -5.69 -11.21 5.47
N GLU A 103 -5.06 -11.80 6.46
CA GLU A 103 -4.44 -13.12 6.29
C GLU A 103 -5.49 -14.17 5.96
N ASN A 104 -6.62 -14.13 6.65
CA ASN A 104 -7.73 -15.04 6.39
C ASN A 104 -8.31 -14.86 4.99
N ARG A 105 -8.17 -13.68 4.41
CA ARG A 105 -8.66 -13.39 3.05
C ARG A 105 -7.64 -13.69 1.97
N GLY A 106 -6.45 -14.14 2.34
CA GLY A 106 -5.44 -14.58 1.38
C GLY A 106 -4.19 -13.72 1.29
N ALA A 107 -4.09 -12.64 2.06
CA ALA A 107 -2.87 -11.84 2.07
C ALA A 107 -1.78 -12.58 2.85
N VAL A 108 -0.54 -12.40 2.45
CA VAL A 108 0.62 -12.96 3.13
C VAL A 108 1.22 -11.86 4.01
N LEU A 109 1.42 -12.17 5.28
CA LEU A 109 2.04 -11.21 6.20
C LEU A 109 3.53 -11.50 6.28
N ARG A 110 4.34 -10.45 6.16
CA ARG A 110 5.79 -10.56 6.27
C ARG A 110 6.34 -9.42 7.12
N TRP A 111 7.51 -9.65 7.66
CA TRP A 111 8.23 -8.67 8.47
C TRP A 111 9.59 -8.43 7.84
N ILE A 112 10.04 -7.17 7.85
CA ILE A 112 11.34 -6.79 7.30
C ILE A 112 12.45 -7.19 8.28
N GLY A 113 12.19 -7.10 9.58
CA GLY A 113 13.16 -7.43 10.60
C GLY A 113 13.56 -8.90 10.56
N ALA A 114 14.86 -9.14 10.51
CA ALA A 114 15.39 -10.50 10.30
C ALA A 114 15.07 -11.48 11.42
N ASN A 115 14.90 -10.98 12.63
CA ASN A 115 14.61 -11.82 13.79
C ASN A 115 13.15 -11.89 14.16
N ARG A 116 12.29 -11.49 13.26
CA ARG A 116 10.85 -11.68 13.43
C ARG A 116 10.51 -13.13 13.17
N VAL A 117 9.63 -13.61 13.96
CA VAL A 117 9.24 -15.02 13.89
C VAL A 117 7.75 -15.11 13.66
#